data_a263c1379684772570c4dfb5a35fbed6
#
_entry.id   a263c1379684772570c4dfb5a35fbed6
#
_cell.length_a   1.000
_cell.length_b   1.000
_cell.length_c   1.000
_cell.angle_alpha   90.00
_cell.angle_beta   90.00
_cell.angle_gamma   90.00
#
_symmetry.space_group_name_H-M   'P 1'
#
loop_
_entity.id
_entity.type
_entity.pdbx_description
1 polymer ?
#
loop_
_entity_poly.entity_id
_entity_poly.type
_entity_poly.pdbx_seq_one_letter_code
_entity_poly.pdbx_strand_id
1 'polypeptide(L)'
;SGAARSLHISQPPLSAQMRQLEEELGVTLFDRGSRAIRLTEAGERYFELISDKIEGVMRATELMRGTRQVANLVIRTTPTISTKWLLPRLGRFLQAMPETNIRIDGSNEPVDFNRDNVDLEIRHGLGGWPGLYTEPLVEERFLPVCAPQLVRGGLLDPAAVLNLPMIRSVKAQVQWSAWTEAQALPPPPGNSTLSFDRSHMAVDAATLGLGVALESELMMEAELRSGQLVMPVARTPKLELATQWLVCPRSNLRRHRVMRLIEWLREEAAQWRADSPANSIDFLN
;
A
#
# COMPACT_ATOMS: atom_id res chain seq x y z
N SER A 1 -39.42 -13.87 -12.30
CA SER A 1 -38.08 -13.37 -12.62
C SER A 1 -37.06 -13.84 -11.60
N GLY A 2 -35.77 -13.90 -11.97
CA GLY A 2 -34.70 -14.29 -11.06
C GLY A 2 -34.64 -13.42 -9.80
N ALA A 3 -34.80 -12.11 -9.93
CA ALA A 3 -34.78 -11.14 -8.84
C ALA A 3 -35.87 -11.36 -7.77
N ALA A 4 -37.09 -11.73 -8.15
CA ALA A 4 -38.13 -12.01 -7.21
C ALA A 4 -37.84 -13.28 -6.38
N ARG A 5 -37.19 -14.28 -6.97
CA ARG A 5 -36.73 -15.49 -6.28
C ARG A 5 -35.59 -15.20 -5.29
N SER A 6 -34.61 -14.40 -5.67
CA SER A 6 -33.49 -14.05 -4.77
C SER A 6 -33.93 -13.19 -3.58
N LEU A 7 -35.02 -12.42 -3.71
CA LEU A 7 -35.58 -11.62 -2.63
C LEU A 7 -36.67 -12.33 -1.82
N HIS A 8 -37.03 -13.60 -2.14
CA HIS A 8 -38.09 -14.35 -1.52
C HIS A 8 -39.46 -13.66 -1.51
N ILE A 9 -39.73 -12.83 -2.54
CA ILE A 9 -41.01 -12.13 -2.71
C ILE A 9 -41.68 -12.54 -4.02
N SER A 10 -43.02 -12.37 -4.09
CA SER A 10 -43.74 -12.61 -5.34
C SER A 10 -43.48 -11.53 -6.38
N GLN A 11 -43.58 -11.85 -7.66
CA GLN A 11 -43.30 -10.95 -8.77
C GLN A 11 -44.20 -9.71 -8.85
N PRO A 12 -45.53 -9.80 -8.58
CA PRO A 12 -46.43 -8.64 -8.65
C PRO A 12 -46.03 -7.46 -7.74
N PRO A 13 -45.77 -7.66 -6.42
CA PRO A 13 -45.35 -6.53 -5.55
C PRO A 13 -44.03 -5.94 -5.93
N LEU A 14 -43.06 -6.72 -6.40
CA LEU A 14 -41.79 -6.18 -6.91
C LEU A 14 -42.02 -5.21 -8.08
N SER A 15 -42.85 -5.62 -9.04
CA SER A 15 -43.17 -4.78 -10.21
C SER A 15 -43.91 -3.50 -9.86
N ALA A 16 -44.76 -3.53 -8.82
CA ALA A 16 -45.45 -2.36 -8.31
C ALA A 16 -44.49 -1.37 -7.63
N GLN A 17 -43.60 -1.86 -6.78
CA GLN A 17 -42.58 -1.04 -6.11
C GLN A 17 -41.64 -0.38 -7.11
N MET A 18 -41.24 -1.11 -8.17
CA MET A 18 -40.38 -0.53 -9.21
C MET A 18 -41.09 0.58 -10.00
N ARG A 19 -42.41 0.46 -10.27
CA ARG A 19 -43.17 1.52 -10.92
C ARG A 19 -43.31 2.74 -10.02
N GLN A 20 -43.61 2.53 -8.73
CA GLN A 20 -43.68 3.60 -7.75
C GLN A 20 -42.35 4.39 -7.68
N LEU A 21 -41.21 3.70 -7.68
CA LEU A 21 -39.90 4.34 -7.72
C LEU A 21 -39.71 5.18 -9.01
N GLU A 22 -40.08 4.64 -10.17
CA GLU A 22 -40.02 5.36 -11.45
C GLU A 22 -40.93 6.62 -11.43
N GLU A 23 -42.14 6.51 -10.84
CA GLU A 23 -43.06 7.64 -10.67
C GLU A 23 -42.50 8.72 -9.71
N GLU A 24 -41.93 8.33 -8.58
CA GLU A 24 -41.30 9.26 -7.62
C GLU A 24 -40.08 9.98 -8.18
N LEU A 25 -39.28 9.28 -8.99
CA LEU A 25 -38.10 9.86 -9.64
C LEU A 25 -38.44 10.65 -10.92
N GLY A 26 -39.65 10.46 -11.47
CA GLY A 26 -40.09 11.10 -12.72
C GLY A 26 -39.34 10.58 -13.97
N VAL A 27 -38.69 9.40 -13.88
CA VAL A 27 -37.90 8.81 -14.97
C VAL A 27 -38.14 7.31 -15.06
N THR A 28 -38.10 6.76 -16.28
CA THR A 28 -38.19 5.31 -16.50
C THR A 28 -36.84 4.68 -16.35
N LEU A 29 -36.70 3.74 -15.41
CA LEU A 29 -35.46 3.04 -15.12
C LEU A 29 -35.33 1.70 -15.90
N PHE A 30 -36.47 1.10 -16.31
CA PHE A 30 -36.50 -0.21 -16.96
C PHE A 30 -37.20 -0.14 -18.32
N ASP A 31 -36.53 -0.63 -19.34
CA ASP A 31 -37.15 -0.91 -20.64
C ASP A 31 -37.86 -2.26 -20.57
N ARG A 32 -39.17 -2.23 -20.83
CA ARG A 32 -40.08 -3.39 -20.79
C ARG A 32 -40.50 -3.86 -22.19
N GLY A 33 -39.96 -3.24 -23.27
CA GLY A 33 -40.35 -3.50 -24.62
C GLY A 33 -39.71 -4.75 -25.27
N SER A 34 -38.69 -5.36 -24.62
CA SER A 34 -37.99 -6.53 -25.13
C SER A 34 -38.35 -7.82 -24.38
N ARG A 35 -37.98 -9.00 -24.92
CA ARG A 35 -38.17 -10.31 -24.25
C ARG A 35 -37.45 -10.41 -22.87
N ALA A 36 -36.58 -9.46 -22.57
CA ALA A 36 -35.88 -9.36 -21.29
C ALA A 36 -35.98 -7.91 -20.79
N ILE A 37 -36.16 -7.72 -19.47
CA ILE A 37 -36.10 -6.41 -18.80
C ILE A 37 -34.64 -5.93 -18.84
N ARG A 38 -34.43 -4.72 -19.33
CA ARG A 38 -33.11 -4.04 -19.35
C ARG A 38 -33.21 -2.70 -18.64
N LEU A 39 -32.08 -2.21 -18.16
CA LEU A 39 -31.99 -0.84 -17.66
C LEU A 39 -32.04 0.14 -18.84
N THR A 40 -32.67 1.29 -18.64
CA THR A 40 -32.52 2.47 -19.49
C THR A 40 -31.20 3.17 -19.13
N GLU A 41 -30.78 4.15 -19.92
CA GLU A 41 -29.62 4.99 -19.57
C GLU A 41 -29.79 5.67 -18.20
N ALA A 42 -31.00 6.18 -17.90
CA ALA A 42 -31.33 6.71 -16.58
C ALA A 42 -31.27 5.63 -15.48
N GLY A 43 -31.67 4.40 -15.80
CA GLY A 43 -31.60 3.25 -14.92
C GLY A 43 -30.17 2.83 -14.60
N GLU A 44 -29.29 2.78 -15.60
CA GLU A 44 -27.84 2.49 -15.41
C GLU A 44 -27.19 3.56 -14.53
N ARG A 45 -27.42 4.83 -14.84
CA ARG A 45 -26.89 5.93 -14.05
C ARG A 45 -27.40 5.93 -12.60
N TYR A 46 -28.68 5.66 -12.39
CA TYR A 46 -29.25 5.58 -11.05
C TYR A 46 -28.67 4.38 -10.28
N PHE A 47 -28.52 3.23 -10.93
CA PHE A 47 -27.92 2.04 -10.33
C PHE A 47 -26.47 2.30 -9.88
N GLU A 48 -25.64 2.94 -10.72
CA GLU A 48 -24.28 3.32 -10.33
C GLU A 48 -24.25 4.25 -9.10
N LEU A 49 -25.17 5.20 -9.03
CA LEU A 49 -25.23 6.16 -7.92
C LEU A 49 -25.66 5.55 -6.58
N ILE A 50 -26.48 4.49 -6.60
CA ILE A 50 -27.06 3.93 -5.36
C ILE A 50 -26.42 2.62 -4.91
N SER A 51 -25.80 1.83 -5.80
CA SER A 51 -25.29 0.48 -5.52
C SER A 51 -24.38 0.45 -4.29
N ASP A 52 -23.37 1.30 -4.23
CA ASP A 52 -22.41 1.37 -3.12
C ASP A 52 -23.10 1.74 -1.79
N LYS A 53 -24.13 2.60 -1.85
CA LYS A 53 -24.88 3.06 -0.67
C LYS A 53 -25.78 1.97 -0.13
N ILE A 54 -26.44 1.22 -1.01
CA ILE A 54 -27.28 0.05 -0.63
C ILE A 54 -26.39 -1.05 -0.05
N GLU A 55 -25.26 -1.35 -0.68
CA GLU A 55 -24.31 -2.31 -0.11
C GLU A 55 -23.79 -1.87 1.27
N GLY A 56 -23.58 -0.57 1.48
CA GLY A 56 -23.24 -0.01 2.79
C GLY A 56 -24.33 -0.25 3.83
N VAL A 57 -25.61 -0.03 3.47
CA VAL A 57 -26.76 -0.29 4.35
C VAL A 57 -26.91 -1.80 4.64
N MET A 58 -26.78 -2.65 3.63
CA MET A 58 -26.82 -4.11 3.80
C MET A 58 -25.72 -4.58 4.75
N ARG A 59 -24.50 -4.13 4.57
CA ARG A 59 -23.38 -4.42 5.49
C ARG A 59 -23.67 -3.96 6.93
N ALA A 60 -24.19 -2.74 7.11
CA ALA A 60 -24.56 -2.24 8.43
C ALA A 60 -25.66 -3.09 9.09
N THR A 61 -26.63 -3.55 8.30
CA THR A 61 -27.71 -4.41 8.76
C THR A 61 -27.21 -5.80 9.16
N GLU A 62 -26.32 -6.39 8.38
CA GLU A 62 -25.66 -7.66 8.72
C GLU A 62 -24.83 -7.54 10.01
N LEU A 63 -24.14 -6.41 10.19
CA LEU A 63 -23.41 -6.08 11.42
C LEU A 63 -24.32 -6.13 12.67
N MET A 64 -25.55 -5.66 12.55
CA MET A 64 -26.51 -5.60 13.66
C MET A 64 -27.21 -6.92 13.92
N ARG A 65 -27.28 -7.84 12.96
CA ARG A 65 -27.97 -9.14 13.08
C ARG A 65 -27.22 -10.20 13.89
N GLY A 66 -26.05 -9.88 14.46
CA GLY A 66 -25.43 -10.65 15.54
C GLY A 66 -24.90 -12.03 15.16
N THR A 67 -24.60 -12.31 13.90
CA THR A 67 -23.67 -13.40 13.59
C THR A 67 -22.31 -12.99 14.17
N ARG A 68 -21.64 -13.88 14.91
CA ARG A 68 -20.27 -13.70 15.40
C ARG A 68 -19.40 -13.18 14.25
N GLN A 69 -19.30 -11.87 14.12
CA GLN A 69 -18.58 -11.29 13.01
C GLN A 69 -17.11 -11.30 13.38
N VAL A 70 -16.40 -12.15 12.68
CA VAL A 70 -14.99 -11.97 12.47
C VAL A 70 -14.82 -10.57 11.88
N ALA A 71 -14.19 -9.68 12.62
CA ALA A 71 -14.02 -8.29 12.21
C ALA A 71 -13.13 -8.25 10.96
N ASN A 72 -13.69 -7.85 9.83
CA ASN A 72 -12.92 -7.68 8.61
C ASN A 72 -12.20 -6.34 8.65
N LEU A 73 -10.88 -6.36 8.56
CA LEU A 73 -10.03 -5.20 8.33
C LEU A 73 -9.50 -5.23 6.90
N VAL A 74 -9.64 -4.13 6.19
CA VAL A 74 -9.10 -3.98 4.84
C VAL A 74 -7.99 -2.93 4.87
N ILE A 75 -6.77 -3.37 4.55
CA ILE A 75 -5.60 -2.49 4.43
C ILE A 75 -5.22 -2.40 2.96
N ARG A 76 -5.05 -1.20 2.43
CA ARG A 76 -4.36 -0.97 1.15
C ARG A 76 -2.93 -0.55 1.41
N THR A 77 -2.00 -1.08 0.61
CA THR A 77 -0.60 -0.69 0.66
C THR A 77 0.06 -0.95 -0.69
N THR A 78 1.23 -0.38 -0.93
CA THR A 78 1.98 -0.73 -2.15
C THR A 78 2.39 -2.20 -2.14
N PRO A 79 2.51 -2.87 -3.29
CA PRO A 79 2.95 -4.26 -3.36
C PRO A 79 4.28 -4.52 -2.65
N THR A 80 5.21 -3.56 -2.70
CA THR A 80 6.51 -3.67 -2.04
C THR A 80 6.37 -3.72 -0.52
N ILE A 81 5.65 -2.78 0.09
CA ILE A 81 5.40 -2.78 1.55
C ILE A 81 4.65 -4.04 1.98
N SER A 82 3.64 -4.46 1.20
CA SER A 82 2.91 -5.70 1.49
C SER A 82 3.85 -6.87 1.66
N THR A 83 4.75 -7.06 0.70
CA THR A 83 5.61 -8.27 0.63
C THR A 83 6.85 -8.18 1.51
N LYS A 84 7.53 -7.04 1.51
CA LYS A 84 8.85 -6.91 2.16
C LYS A 84 8.74 -6.58 3.65
N TRP A 85 7.71 -5.83 4.07
CA TRP A 85 7.61 -5.38 5.45
C TRP A 85 6.39 -5.94 6.22
N LEU A 86 5.18 -5.89 5.63
CA LEU A 86 3.96 -6.25 6.33
C LEU A 86 3.79 -7.77 6.45
N LEU A 87 3.92 -8.51 5.35
CA LEU A 87 3.71 -9.97 5.31
C LEU A 87 4.57 -10.74 6.34
N PRO A 88 5.88 -10.45 6.51
CA PRO A 88 6.69 -11.13 7.53
C PRO A 88 6.21 -10.93 8.97
N ARG A 89 5.40 -9.88 9.21
CA ARG A 89 4.88 -9.47 10.53
C ARG A 89 3.47 -9.94 10.81
N LEU A 90 2.72 -10.37 9.79
CA LEU A 90 1.30 -10.76 9.93
C LEU A 90 1.07 -11.90 10.92
N GLY A 91 2.02 -12.82 11.09
CA GLY A 91 1.90 -13.89 12.09
C GLY A 91 1.70 -13.33 13.50
N ARG A 92 2.44 -12.27 13.88
CA ARG A 92 2.29 -11.59 15.18
C ARG A 92 0.96 -10.84 15.28
N PHE A 93 0.54 -10.21 14.18
CA PHE A 93 -0.76 -9.54 14.12
C PHE A 93 -1.91 -10.51 14.39
N LEU A 94 -1.92 -11.67 13.74
CA LEU A 94 -2.96 -12.68 13.90
C LEU A 94 -2.98 -13.28 15.33
N GLN A 95 -1.82 -13.37 15.98
CA GLN A 95 -1.73 -13.77 17.39
C GLN A 95 -2.29 -12.68 18.32
N ALA A 96 -2.02 -11.40 18.03
CA ALA A 96 -2.50 -10.28 18.82
C ALA A 96 -4.01 -10.01 18.64
N MET A 97 -4.55 -10.37 17.47
CA MET A 97 -5.96 -10.15 17.11
C MET A 97 -6.58 -11.38 16.43
N PRO A 98 -6.76 -12.49 17.16
CA PRO A 98 -7.17 -13.80 16.59
C PRO A 98 -8.58 -13.81 16.01
N GLU A 99 -9.45 -12.87 16.41
CA GLU A 99 -10.82 -12.76 15.91
C GLU A 99 -10.96 -11.76 14.73
N THR A 100 -9.82 -11.40 14.10
CA THR A 100 -9.79 -10.43 13.01
C THR A 100 -9.43 -11.10 11.70
N ASN A 101 -10.30 -10.98 10.70
CA ASN A 101 -9.92 -11.24 9.32
C ASN A 101 -9.24 -10.00 8.76
N ILE A 102 -8.09 -10.18 8.16
CA ILE A 102 -7.40 -9.10 7.48
C ILE A 102 -7.35 -9.39 5.98
N ARG A 103 -7.70 -8.38 5.18
CA ARG A 103 -7.50 -8.36 3.75
C ARG A 103 -6.48 -7.28 3.42
N ILE A 104 -5.49 -7.63 2.61
CA ILE A 104 -4.46 -6.71 2.14
C ILE A 104 -4.62 -6.54 0.64
N ASP A 105 -4.87 -5.31 0.22
CA ASP A 105 -4.94 -4.91 -1.18
C ASP A 105 -3.61 -4.29 -1.59
N GLY A 106 -2.85 -4.99 -2.43
CA GLY A 106 -1.59 -4.48 -2.99
C GLY A 106 -1.85 -3.60 -4.21
N SER A 107 -1.83 -2.28 -4.06
CA SER A 107 -2.03 -1.33 -5.16
C SER A 107 -1.16 -0.09 -4.97
N ASN A 108 -0.76 0.55 -6.09
CA ASN A 108 -0.13 1.87 -6.05
C ASN A 108 -1.13 3.01 -6.29
N GLU A 109 -2.37 2.67 -6.60
CA GLU A 109 -3.42 3.68 -6.73
C GLU A 109 -3.85 4.14 -5.33
N PRO A 110 -3.83 5.45 -5.06
CA PRO A 110 -4.30 5.98 -3.78
C PRO A 110 -5.76 5.60 -3.52
N VAL A 111 -6.08 5.32 -2.25
CA VAL A 111 -7.46 5.02 -1.85
C VAL A 111 -8.34 6.25 -2.02
N ASP A 112 -9.47 6.08 -2.69
CA ASP A 112 -10.64 6.96 -2.54
C ASP A 112 -11.53 6.39 -1.42
N PHE A 113 -11.36 6.90 -0.21
CA PHE A 113 -12.11 6.43 0.97
C PHE A 113 -13.63 6.65 0.89
N ASN A 114 -14.13 7.40 -0.09
CA ASN A 114 -15.56 7.55 -0.31
C ASN A 114 -16.13 6.39 -1.16
N ARG A 115 -15.29 5.75 -1.95
CA ARG A 115 -15.66 4.70 -2.91
C ARG A 115 -15.10 3.34 -2.52
N ASP A 116 -13.85 3.31 -2.07
CA ASP A 116 -13.14 2.08 -1.71
C ASP A 116 -13.48 1.64 -0.29
N ASN A 117 -13.76 0.36 -0.12
CA ASN A 117 -14.01 -0.21 1.20
C ASN A 117 -12.68 -0.56 1.88
N VAL A 118 -11.91 0.47 2.25
CA VAL A 118 -10.60 0.34 2.90
C VAL A 118 -10.65 1.02 4.26
N ASP A 119 -10.16 0.35 5.31
CA ASP A 119 -10.13 0.88 6.67
C ASP A 119 -8.90 1.76 6.92
N LEU A 120 -7.75 1.36 6.39
CA LEU A 120 -6.45 2.03 6.52
C LEU A 120 -5.63 1.84 5.25
N GLU A 121 -4.90 2.86 4.84
CA GLU A 121 -3.90 2.77 3.79
C GLU A 121 -2.50 3.03 4.36
N ILE A 122 -1.51 2.20 3.99
CA ILE A 122 -0.10 2.53 4.12
C ILE A 122 0.31 3.14 2.77
N ARG A 123 0.27 4.47 2.70
CA ARG A 123 0.47 5.25 1.47
C ARG A 123 1.91 5.64 1.30
N HIS A 124 2.44 5.42 0.10
CA HIS A 124 3.75 5.93 -0.28
C HIS A 124 3.67 7.40 -0.73
N GLY A 125 4.58 8.25 -0.26
CA GLY A 125 4.66 9.66 -0.63
C GLY A 125 5.30 10.52 0.45
N LEU A 126 5.10 11.83 0.32
CA LEU A 126 5.71 12.84 1.22
C LEU A 126 4.73 13.37 2.28
N GLY A 127 3.57 12.75 2.43
CA GLY A 127 2.55 13.23 3.36
C GLY A 127 1.67 14.35 2.80
N GLY A 128 0.89 15.00 3.69
CA GLY A 128 0.17 16.22 3.34
C GLY A 128 -1.15 16.02 2.61
N TRP A 129 -1.89 14.93 2.84
CA TRP A 129 -3.21 14.69 2.23
C TRP A 129 -4.32 15.36 3.03
N PRO A 130 -4.94 16.45 2.50
CA PRO A 130 -5.94 17.23 3.23
C PRO A 130 -7.17 16.40 3.60
N GLY A 131 -7.76 16.68 4.77
CA GLY A 131 -9.00 16.03 5.23
C GLY A 131 -8.83 14.62 5.80
N LEU A 132 -7.68 13.99 5.65
CA LEU A 132 -7.38 12.67 6.16
C LEU A 132 -6.55 12.73 7.47
N TYR A 133 -6.62 11.69 8.24
CA TYR A 133 -5.60 11.40 9.23
C TYR A 133 -4.35 10.92 8.50
N THR A 134 -3.20 11.48 8.87
CA THR A 134 -1.91 11.19 8.23
C THR A 134 -0.84 11.13 9.30
N GLU A 135 -0.12 10.03 9.37
CA GLU A 135 0.96 9.79 10.32
C GLU A 135 2.10 9.05 9.60
N PRO A 136 3.36 9.47 9.75
CA PRO A 136 4.47 8.70 9.22
C PRO A 136 4.54 7.34 9.92
N LEU A 137 4.73 6.26 9.16
CA LEU A 137 4.93 4.94 9.73
C LEU A 137 6.28 4.87 10.44
N VAL A 138 7.33 5.34 9.75
CA VAL A 138 8.69 5.41 10.27
C VAL A 138 9.55 6.30 9.35
N GLU A 139 10.61 6.87 9.89
CA GLU A 139 11.68 7.47 9.07
C GLU A 139 12.59 6.36 8.55
N GLU A 140 12.80 6.34 7.24
CA GLU A 140 13.56 5.34 6.52
C GLU A 140 14.92 5.90 6.13
N ARG A 141 15.97 5.09 6.25
CA ARG A 141 17.31 5.43 5.73
C ARG A 141 17.47 4.82 4.33
N PHE A 142 18.00 5.61 3.42
CA PHE A 142 18.27 5.19 2.05
C PHE A 142 19.76 4.89 1.89
N LEU A 143 20.06 3.68 1.47
CA LEU A 143 21.42 3.12 1.44
C LEU A 143 21.78 2.62 0.04
N PRO A 144 23.02 2.87 -0.43
CA PRO A 144 23.54 2.17 -1.58
C PRO A 144 23.82 0.72 -1.20
N VAL A 145 23.32 -0.23 -1.99
CA VAL A 145 23.48 -1.67 -1.72
C VAL A 145 23.75 -2.44 -2.99
N CYS A 146 24.51 -3.53 -2.85
CA CYS A 146 24.77 -4.46 -3.92
C CYS A 146 25.02 -5.88 -3.38
N ALA A 147 25.02 -6.88 -4.26
CA ALA A 147 25.44 -8.21 -3.88
C ALA A 147 26.93 -8.23 -3.49
N PRO A 148 27.35 -9.07 -2.50
CA PRO A 148 28.73 -9.13 -2.01
C PRO A 148 29.77 -9.38 -3.10
N GLN A 149 29.39 -10.08 -4.17
CA GLN A 149 30.29 -10.37 -5.29
C GLN A 149 30.83 -9.12 -6.02
N LEU A 150 30.10 -8.01 -5.97
CA LEU A 150 30.53 -6.76 -6.60
C LEU A 150 31.61 -6.02 -5.79
N VAL A 151 31.82 -6.40 -4.54
CA VAL A 151 32.79 -5.80 -3.62
C VAL A 151 33.81 -6.82 -3.08
N ARG A 152 34.05 -7.93 -3.80
CA ARG A 152 35.04 -8.95 -3.39
C ARG A 152 36.43 -8.43 -3.19
N GLY A 153 36.81 -7.31 -3.84
CA GLY A 153 38.08 -6.63 -3.66
C GLY A 153 38.16 -5.73 -2.42
N GLY A 154 37.09 -5.66 -1.63
CA GLY A 154 36.94 -4.74 -0.50
C GLY A 154 35.94 -3.61 -0.77
N LEU A 155 35.70 -2.80 0.25
CA LEU A 155 34.82 -1.63 0.14
C LEU A 155 35.38 -0.63 -0.88
N LEU A 156 34.48 0.01 -1.61
CA LEU A 156 34.80 0.94 -2.68
C LEU A 156 34.91 2.36 -2.14
N ASP A 157 35.68 3.18 -2.84
CA ASP A 157 35.54 4.63 -2.75
C ASP A 157 34.16 5.06 -3.28
N PRO A 158 33.46 6.02 -2.66
CA PRO A 158 32.17 6.48 -3.13
C PRO A 158 32.12 6.84 -4.62
N ALA A 159 33.19 7.46 -5.17
CA ALA A 159 33.24 7.77 -6.60
C ALA A 159 33.30 6.50 -7.47
N ALA A 160 33.89 5.41 -6.98
CA ALA A 160 33.97 4.15 -7.71
C ALA A 160 32.63 3.44 -7.81
N VAL A 161 31.69 3.72 -6.92
CA VAL A 161 30.31 3.19 -6.99
C VAL A 161 29.63 3.61 -8.29
N LEU A 162 29.93 4.82 -8.79
CA LEU A 162 29.36 5.35 -10.03
C LEU A 162 29.85 4.61 -11.30
N ASN A 163 30.91 3.80 -11.19
CA ASN A 163 31.38 2.96 -12.28
C ASN A 163 30.69 1.58 -12.33
N LEU A 164 29.90 1.23 -11.31
CA LEU A 164 29.11 0.01 -11.32
C LEU A 164 27.83 0.21 -12.15
N PRO A 165 27.25 -0.87 -12.69
CA PRO A 165 25.90 -0.80 -13.24
C PRO A 165 24.92 -0.25 -12.21
N MET A 166 24.27 0.86 -12.52
CA MET A 166 23.35 1.53 -11.59
C MET A 166 21.92 1.04 -11.81
N ILE A 167 21.25 0.65 -10.71
CA ILE A 167 19.86 0.28 -10.69
C ILE A 167 19.06 1.46 -10.14
N ARG A 168 17.98 1.83 -10.85
CA ARG A 168 17.13 2.96 -10.50
C ARG A 168 15.72 2.51 -10.16
N SER A 169 15.19 2.96 -9.03
CA SER A 169 13.76 2.93 -8.70
C SER A 169 13.13 4.27 -9.09
N VAL A 170 12.42 4.29 -10.22
CA VAL A 170 11.94 5.55 -10.82
C VAL A 170 10.89 6.28 -9.97
N LYS A 171 10.21 5.57 -9.05
CA LYS A 171 9.21 6.14 -8.13
C LYS A 171 9.74 6.36 -6.71
N ALA A 172 11.01 6.06 -6.44
CA ALA A 172 11.60 6.32 -5.12
C ALA A 172 11.69 7.83 -4.87
N GLN A 173 11.40 8.24 -3.63
CA GLN A 173 11.47 9.64 -3.21
C GLN A 173 12.92 10.14 -3.09
N VAL A 174 13.85 9.26 -2.77
CA VAL A 174 15.29 9.55 -2.75
C VAL A 174 15.94 8.94 -3.99
N GLN A 175 16.60 9.76 -4.76
CA GLN A 175 17.26 9.38 -6.02
C GLN A 175 18.78 9.42 -5.88
N TRP A 176 19.49 8.78 -6.80
CA TRP A 176 20.96 8.77 -6.83
C TRP A 176 21.59 10.17 -6.86
N SER A 177 20.90 11.16 -7.44
CA SER A 177 21.34 12.57 -7.41
C SER A 177 21.49 13.11 -5.98
N ALA A 178 20.57 12.77 -5.08
CA ALA A 178 20.66 13.17 -3.68
C ALA A 178 21.86 12.51 -2.97
N TRP A 179 22.16 11.24 -3.28
CA TRP A 179 23.32 10.55 -2.72
C TRP A 179 24.63 11.13 -3.22
N THR A 180 24.76 11.40 -4.53
CA THR A 180 25.97 11.98 -5.11
C THR A 180 26.20 13.42 -4.63
N GLU A 181 25.14 14.22 -4.53
CA GLU A 181 25.22 15.59 -3.98
C GLU A 181 25.72 15.58 -2.54
N ALA A 182 25.15 14.73 -1.69
CA ALA A 182 25.57 14.60 -0.29
C ALA A 182 26.98 14.04 -0.10
N GLN A 183 27.55 13.40 -1.13
CA GLN A 183 28.94 12.93 -1.20
C GLN A 183 29.88 13.94 -1.86
N ALA A 184 29.39 15.09 -2.29
CA ALA A 184 30.14 16.06 -3.13
C ALA A 184 30.74 15.43 -4.41
N LEU A 185 30.02 14.46 -5.00
CA LEU A 185 30.41 13.76 -6.23
C LEU A 185 29.72 14.37 -7.46
N PRO A 186 30.25 14.12 -8.67
CA PRO A 186 29.56 14.44 -9.91
C PRO A 186 28.16 13.79 -9.96
N PRO A 187 27.22 14.38 -10.73
CA PRO A 187 25.93 13.74 -10.97
C PRO A 187 26.08 12.30 -11.43
N PRO A 188 25.15 11.40 -11.06
CA PRO A 188 25.21 10.02 -11.51
C PRO A 188 25.15 9.93 -13.02
N PRO A 189 25.77 8.92 -13.64
CA PRO A 189 25.70 8.72 -15.09
C PRO A 189 24.24 8.73 -15.56
N GLY A 190 23.96 9.41 -16.67
CA GLY A 190 22.61 9.52 -17.22
C GLY A 190 22.01 8.18 -17.69
N ASN A 191 22.86 7.18 -17.90
CA ASN A 191 22.49 5.84 -18.39
C ASN A 191 22.44 4.88 -17.22
N SER A 192 21.28 4.76 -16.56
CA SER A 192 21.05 3.62 -15.67
C SER A 192 20.92 2.34 -16.51
N THR A 193 21.61 1.28 -16.10
CA THR A 193 21.56 -0.02 -16.81
C THR A 193 20.18 -0.65 -16.68
N LEU A 194 19.55 -0.49 -15.50
CA LEU A 194 18.23 -1.04 -15.19
C LEU A 194 17.39 0.03 -14.47
N SER A 195 16.11 0.07 -14.82
CA SER A 195 15.14 0.97 -14.17
C SER A 195 13.85 0.22 -13.90
N PHE A 196 13.36 0.34 -12.67
CA PHE A 196 12.13 -0.32 -12.22
C PHE A 196 11.16 0.69 -11.61
N ASP A 197 9.88 0.42 -11.74
CA ASP A 197 8.82 1.22 -11.10
C ASP A 197 8.44 0.69 -9.70
N ARG A 198 9.12 -0.37 -9.24
CA ARG A 198 8.92 -1.02 -7.94
C ARG A 198 10.26 -1.26 -7.23
N SER A 199 10.36 -0.81 -5.98
CA SER A 199 11.58 -0.97 -5.17
C SER A 199 11.98 -2.43 -4.97
N HIS A 200 11.01 -3.35 -4.77
CA HIS A 200 11.36 -4.77 -4.61
C HIS A 200 12.09 -5.34 -5.84
N MET A 201 11.75 -4.89 -7.06
CA MET A 201 12.46 -5.34 -8.27
C MET A 201 13.91 -4.82 -8.30
N ALA A 202 14.13 -3.59 -7.83
CA ALA A 202 15.48 -3.03 -7.71
C ALA A 202 16.30 -3.77 -6.65
N VAL A 203 15.70 -4.10 -5.51
CA VAL A 203 16.31 -4.93 -4.46
C VAL A 203 16.68 -6.32 -4.99
N ASP A 204 15.74 -6.98 -5.67
CA ASP A 204 15.96 -8.31 -6.23
C ASP A 204 17.04 -8.28 -7.32
N ALA A 205 17.07 -7.27 -8.19
CA ALA A 205 18.12 -7.10 -9.20
C ALA A 205 19.50 -6.87 -8.55
N ALA A 206 19.58 -6.07 -7.48
CA ALA A 206 20.83 -5.87 -6.73
C ALA A 206 21.30 -7.18 -6.08
N THR A 207 20.40 -7.97 -5.51
CA THR A 207 20.69 -9.29 -4.90
C THR A 207 21.23 -10.29 -5.93
N LEU A 208 20.73 -10.23 -7.16
CA LEU A 208 21.24 -11.02 -8.29
C LEU A 208 22.61 -10.53 -8.82
N GLY A 209 23.14 -9.44 -8.27
CA GLY A 209 24.44 -8.89 -8.68
C GLY A 209 24.40 -8.11 -10.00
N LEU A 210 23.22 -7.65 -10.43
CA LEU A 210 23.05 -6.91 -11.68
C LEU A 210 23.51 -5.45 -11.58
N GLY A 211 23.84 -4.99 -10.36
CA GLY A 211 24.32 -3.63 -10.13
C GLY A 211 24.18 -3.18 -8.69
N VAL A 212 24.32 -1.88 -8.49
CA VAL A 212 24.12 -1.18 -7.20
C VAL A 212 22.79 -0.43 -7.22
N ALA A 213 21.98 -0.60 -6.16
CA ALA A 213 20.72 0.09 -5.96
C ALA A 213 20.83 1.07 -4.79
N LEU A 214 20.07 2.17 -4.86
CA LEU A 214 19.84 3.08 -3.73
C LEU A 214 18.40 2.88 -3.26
N GLU A 215 18.23 2.27 -2.09
CA GLU A 215 16.92 1.85 -1.61
C GLU A 215 16.73 2.09 -0.12
N SER A 216 15.48 2.15 0.31
CA SER A 216 15.12 2.20 1.72
C SER A 216 15.49 0.89 2.42
N GLU A 217 16.13 0.99 3.59
CA GLU A 217 16.42 -0.16 4.45
C GLU A 217 15.16 -0.95 4.85
N LEU A 218 14.00 -0.29 4.86
CA LEU A 218 12.70 -0.91 5.13
C LEU A 218 12.34 -1.98 4.07
N MET A 219 12.73 -1.75 2.82
CA MET A 219 12.40 -2.61 1.69
C MET A 219 13.37 -3.77 1.50
N MET A 220 14.50 -3.75 2.19
CA MET A 220 15.59 -4.73 2.03
C MET A 220 16.12 -5.29 3.36
N GLU A 221 15.29 -5.23 4.41
CA GLU A 221 15.65 -5.72 5.74
C GLU A 221 16.13 -7.18 5.73
N ALA A 222 15.43 -8.06 5.03
CA ALA A 222 15.75 -9.49 4.94
C ALA A 222 17.09 -9.73 4.24
N GLU A 223 17.34 -9.02 3.16
CA GLU A 223 18.53 -9.12 2.35
C GLU A 223 19.76 -8.57 3.09
N LEU A 224 19.60 -7.48 3.85
CA LEU A 224 20.66 -6.96 4.72
C LEU A 224 20.97 -7.92 5.88
N ARG A 225 19.93 -8.45 6.55
CA ARG A 225 20.11 -9.40 7.66
C ARG A 225 20.78 -10.71 7.23
N SER A 226 20.43 -11.21 6.05
CA SER A 226 21.01 -12.43 5.50
C SER A 226 22.39 -12.24 4.86
N GLY A 227 22.83 -11.01 4.67
CA GLY A 227 24.07 -10.67 3.97
C GLY A 227 23.99 -10.88 2.45
N GLN A 228 22.80 -11.05 1.89
CA GLN A 228 22.58 -11.09 0.44
C GLN A 228 22.84 -9.73 -0.20
N LEU A 229 22.58 -8.66 0.55
CA LEU A 229 22.97 -7.30 0.20
C LEU A 229 23.93 -6.73 1.23
N VAL A 230 24.92 -6.00 0.74
CA VAL A 230 25.90 -5.26 1.54
C VAL A 230 26.03 -3.84 1.01
N MET A 231 26.50 -2.92 1.87
CA MET A 231 26.91 -1.59 1.42
C MET A 231 28.24 -1.70 0.66
N PRO A 232 28.34 -1.07 -0.53
CA PRO A 232 29.62 -1.06 -1.28
C PRO A 232 30.67 -0.12 -0.68
N VAL A 233 30.28 0.77 0.25
CA VAL A 233 31.13 1.81 0.83
C VAL A 233 31.19 1.69 2.34
N ALA A 234 32.29 2.15 2.96
CA ALA A 234 32.47 2.12 4.42
C ALA A 234 31.53 3.13 5.12
N ARG A 235 31.31 4.29 4.51
CA ARG A 235 30.47 5.36 5.04
C ARG A 235 29.53 5.87 3.96
N THR A 236 28.32 6.30 4.36
CA THR A 236 27.32 6.85 3.44
C THR A 236 26.66 8.08 4.06
N PRO A 237 26.15 9.03 3.25
CA PRO A 237 25.34 10.12 3.78
C PRO A 237 24.12 9.60 4.50
N LYS A 238 23.71 10.28 5.55
CA LYS A 238 22.47 9.99 6.25
C LYS A 238 21.29 10.58 5.50
N LEU A 239 20.77 9.82 4.53
CA LEU A 239 19.57 10.19 3.78
C LEU A 239 18.37 9.57 4.49
N GLU A 240 17.69 10.35 5.32
CA GLU A 240 16.50 9.92 6.06
C GLU A 240 15.25 10.66 5.57
N LEU A 241 14.17 9.91 5.38
CA LEU A 241 12.89 10.47 4.94
C LEU A 241 11.76 9.51 5.30
N ALA A 242 10.64 10.03 5.81
CA ALA A 242 9.42 9.25 5.92
C ALA A 242 8.73 9.18 4.55
N THR A 243 8.64 7.99 3.99
CA THR A 243 7.97 7.77 2.69
C THR A 243 6.76 6.86 2.79
N GLN A 244 6.53 6.21 3.93
CA GLN A 244 5.38 5.36 4.19
C GLN A 244 4.52 6.01 5.30
N TRP A 245 3.23 6.16 5.03
CA TRP A 245 2.32 6.92 5.88
C TRP A 245 1.06 6.12 6.16
N LEU A 246 0.63 6.11 7.41
CA LEU A 246 -0.69 5.61 7.81
C LEU A 246 -1.73 6.67 7.46
N VAL A 247 -2.69 6.32 6.62
CA VAL A 247 -3.68 7.26 6.10
C VAL A 247 -5.07 6.66 6.20
N CYS A 248 -6.02 7.41 6.78
CA CYS A 248 -7.44 7.04 6.80
C CYS A 248 -8.33 8.25 7.06
N PRO A 249 -9.66 8.15 6.83
CA PRO A 249 -10.60 9.15 7.32
C PRO A 249 -10.54 9.27 8.84
N ARG A 250 -10.62 10.49 9.37
CA ARG A 250 -10.62 10.72 10.84
C ARG A 250 -11.75 9.97 11.56
N SER A 251 -12.87 9.70 10.88
CA SER A 251 -13.97 8.89 11.42
C SER A 251 -13.56 7.44 11.70
N ASN A 252 -12.59 6.89 10.94
CA ASN A 252 -12.12 5.52 11.13
C ASN A 252 -11.33 5.36 12.45
N LEU A 253 -10.75 6.42 12.99
CA LEU A 253 -10.07 6.40 14.29
C LEU A 253 -11.03 6.09 15.46
N ARG A 254 -12.34 6.24 15.28
CA ARG A 254 -13.35 5.86 16.27
C ARG A 254 -13.63 4.36 16.29
N ARG A 255 -13.17 3.62 15.28
CA ARG A 255 -13.34 2.17 15.19
C ARG A 255 -12.22 1.48 15.96
N HIS A 256 -12.56 0.83 17.06
CA HIS A 256 -11.58 0.17 17.94
C HIS A 256 -10.59 -0.73 17.18
N ARG A 257 -11.07 -1.51 16.18
CA ARG A 257 -10.22 -2.39 15.37
C ARG A 257 -9.18 -1.63 14.54
N VAL A 258 -9.53 -0.44 14.01
CA VAL A 258 -8.61 0.39 13.22
C VAL A 258 -7.55 0.99 14.14
N MET A 259 -7.94 1.47 15.32
CA MET A 259 -6.99 1.98 16.30
C MET A 259 -6.02 0.89 16.77
N ARG A 260 -6.51 -0.32 17.07
CA ARG A 260 -5.66 -1.46 17.42
C ARG A 260 -4.67 -1.83 16.32
N LEU A 261 -5.11 -1.75 15.05
CA LEU A 261 -4.22 -1.95 13.89
C LEU A 261 -3.14 -0.87 13.83
N ILE A 262 -3.51 0.41 13.98
CA ILE A 262 -2.56 1.53 13.98
C ILE A 262 -1.55 1.38 15.13
N GLU A 263 -1.99 1.06 16.33
CA GLU A 263 -1.12 0.82 17.49
C GLU A 263 -0.14 -0.31 17.22
N TRP A 264 -0.62 -1.44 16.70
CA TRP A 264 0.24 -2.56 16.33
C TRP A 264 1.26 -2.18 15.24
N LEU A 265 0.86 -1.42 14.21
CA LEU A 265 1.78 -0.96 13.17
C LEU A 265 2.87 -0.03 13.73
N ARG A 266 2.53 0.83 14.69
CA ARG A 266 3.51 1.69 15.41
C ARG A 266 4.51 0.85 16.20
N GLU A 267 4.03 -0.12 16.96
CA GLU A 267 4.88 -1.02 17.74
C GLU A 267 5.85 -1.80 16.84
N GLU A 268 5.34 -2.36 15.73
CA GLU A 268 6.16 -3.09 14.75
C GLU A 268 7.20 -2.17 14.06
N ALA A 269 6.82 -0.94 13.76
CA ALA A 269 7.73 0.04 13.17
C ALA A 269 8.82 0.48 14.17
N ALA A 270 8.45 0.72 15.42
CA ALA A 270 9.39 1.05 16.48
C ALA A 270 10.37 -0.09 16.76
N GLN A 271 9.87 -1.33 16.85
CA GLN A 271 10.70 -2.51 17.02
C GLN A 271 11.64 -2.71 15.83
N TRP A 272 11.11 -2.59 14.60
CA TRP A 272 11.93 -2.66 13.40
C TRP A 272 13.06 -1.63 13.41
N ARG A 273 12.76 -0.37 13.79
CA ARG A 273 13.75 0.70 13.84
C ARG A 273 14.84 0.41 14.88
N ALA A 274 14.47 -0.12 16.05
CA ALA A 274 15.42 -0.51 17.09
C ALA A 274 16.36 -1.63 16.66
N ASP A 275 15.83 -2.61 15.90
CA ASP A 275 16.54 -3.83 15.48
C ASP A 275 17.14 -3.72 14.07
N SER A 276 17.08 -2.56 13.43
CA SER A 276 17.54 -2.40 12.04
C SER A 276 19.02 -2.72 11.89
N PRO A 277 19.39 -3.56 10.89
CA PRO A 277 20.80 -3.83 10.54
C PRO A 277 21.59 -2.54 10.24
N ALA A 278 20.90 -1.51 9.75
CA ALA A 278 21.50 -0.24 9.44
C ALA A 278 21.91 0.60 10.68
N ASN A 279 21.57 0.17 11.89
CA ASN A 279 22.05 0.83 13.12
C ASN A 279 23.56 0.67 13.35
N SER A 280 24.19 -0.32 12.71
CA SER A 280 25.65 -0.52 12.75
C SER A 280 26.41 0.23 11.65
N ILE A 281 25.70 0.94 10.77
CA ILE A 281 26.30 1.67 9.64
C ILE A 281 26.94 2.97 10.14
N ASP A 282 28.15 3.26 9.68
CA ASP A 282 28.81 4.53 9.89
C ASP A 282 28.33 5.58 8.87
N PHE A 283 27.61 6.60 9.37
CA PHE A 283 27.11 7.68 8.55
C PHE A 283 28.08 8.85 8.51
N LEU A 284 28.09 9.56 7.39
CA LEU A 284 28.74 10.86 7.30
C LEU A 284 27.92 11.90 8.08
N ASN A 285 28.63 12.73 8.88
CA ASN A 285 28.01 13.82 9.64
C ASN A 285 27.63 14.99 8.71
#